data_296cebfb27a0e39952e35c3171cfa668
#
_entry.id   296cebfb27a0e39952e35c3171cfa668
#
_cell.length_a   1.000
_cell.length_b   1.000
_cell.length_c   1.000
_cell.angle_alpha   90.00
_cell.angle_beta   90.00
_cell.angle_gamma   90.00
#
_symmetry.space_group_name_H-M   'P 1'
#
loop_
_entity.id
_entity.type
_entity.pdbx_description
1 polymer ?
#
loop_
_entity_poly.entity_id
_entity_poly.type
_entity_poly.pdbx_seq_one_letter_code
_entity_poly.pdbx_strand_id
1 'polypeptide(L)'
;MIEVKALKKIYVMGDESVAALAGVDLKFERGEHTAVIGPSGSGKSSLMNIIGGLDRPTEGQYLFEGEDVATFDDVQLALFRNRRIGFIFQSFQLLPRLTAAENVELPMIYGDIPPQERRDRAHMLLDRVGLGSRAGHRPAQMSGGQQQRVAIARALANKPDLLLADEPTGALDSKTGREVLALFRELNDEGLTLIIVTHDLGVAAQAKRRVTFKDGTILSDEYGVLENAEIGTH
;
A
#
# COMPACT_ATOMS: atom_id res chain seq x y z
N MET A 1 -5.51 -13.35 -7.41
CA MET A 1 -6.18 -12.04 -7.28
C MET A 1 -5.63 -11.01 -8.27
N ILE A 2 -4.35 -10.74 -8.26
CA ILE A 2 -3.67 -9.82 -9.20
C ILE A 2 -2.75 -10.62 -10.11
N GLU A 3 -2.73 -10.32 -11.41
CA GLU A 3 -1.79 -10.90 -12.36
C GLU A 3 -1.31 -9.80 -13.33
N VAL A 4 0.00 -9.64 -13.45
CA VAL A 4 0.62 -8.77 -14.46
C VAL A 4 1.40 -9.65 -15.43
N LYS A 5 1.26 -9.36 -16.75
CA LYS A 5 1.88 -10.14 -17.82
C LYS A 5 2.65 -9.24 -18.77
N ALA A 6 3.94 -9.53 -18.93
CA ALA A 6 4.87 -8.78 -19.76
C ALA A 6 4.77 -7.26 -19.53
N LEU A 7 4.57 -6.85 -18.26
CA LEU A 7 4.26 -5.48 -17.87
C LEU A 7 5.46 -4.56 -18.12
N LYS A 8 5.28 -3.54 -18.97
CA LYS A 8 6.31 -2.53 -19.23
C LYS A 8 5.83 -1.15 -18.82
N LYS A 9 6.74 -0.35 -18.31
CA LYS A 9 6.54 1.08 -18.08
C LYS A 9 7.75 1.85 -18.53
N ILE A 10 7.54 2.73 -19.50
CA ILE A 10 8.57 3.60 -20.07
C ILE A 10 8.16 5.05 -19.80
N TYR A 11 9.03 5.80 -19.15
CA TYR A 11 8.89 7.25 -18.98
C TYR A 11 9.74 7.95 -20.01
N VAL A 12 9.15 8.90 -20.74
CA VAL A 12 9.83 9.76 -21.72
C VAL A 12 10.12 11.09 -21.07
N MET A 13 11.40 11.46 -20.99
CA MET A 13 11.88 12.73 -20.41
C MET A 13 12.72 13.49 -21.45
N GLY A 14 12.06 14.35 -22.21
CA GLY A 14 12.70 15.02 -23.38
C GLY A 14 13.10 13.99 -24.43
N ASP A 15 14.37 13.93 -24.80
CA ASP A 15 14.93 13.00 -25.79
C ASP A 15 15.34 11.63 -25.20
N GLU A 16 15.25 11.47 -23.87
CA GLU A 16 15.62 10.22 -23.19
C GLU A 16 14.38 9.39 -22.82
N SER A 17 14.51 8.08 -22.86
CA SER A 17 13.49 7.15 -22.37
C SER A 17 14.07 6.21 -21.32
N VAL A 18 13.36 6.06 -20.21
CA VAL A 18 13.75 5.20 -19.10
C VAL A 18 12.70 4.10 -18.94
N ALA A 19 13.12 2.84 -19.12
CA ALA A 19 12.28 1.69 -18.86
C ALA A 19 12.28 1.40 -17.35
N ALA A 20 11.24 1.87 -16.65
CA ALA A 20 11.06 1.62 -15.22
C ALA A 20 10.58 0.19 -14.95
N LEU A 21 9.86 -0.43 -15.88
CA LEU A 21 9.52 -1.85 -15.90
C LEU A 21 9.81 -2.39 -17.31
N ALA A 22 10.50 -3.53 -17.37
CA ALA A 22 11.08 -4.08 -18.60
C ALA A 22 10.48 -5.45 -19.00
N GLY A 23 9.17 -5.65 -18.76
CA GLY A 23 8.47 -6.90 -19.08
C GLY A 23 8.37 -7.80 -17.83
N VAL A 24 7.63 -7.33 -16.82
CA VAL A 24 7.46 -8.04 -15.55
C VAL A 24 6.25 -8.98 -15.63
N ASP A 25 6.45 -10.25 -15.25
CA ASP A 25 5.40 -11.23 -15.00
C ASP A 25 5.34 -11.50 -13.49
N LEU A 26 4.18 -11.26 -12.87
CA LEU A 26 4.01 -11.43 -11.43
C LEU A 26 2.54 -11.70 -11.10
N LYS A 27 2.32 -12.55 -10.11
CA LYS A 27 0.99 -12.87 -9.60
C LYS A 27 0.94 -12.74 -8.09
N PHE A 28 -0.12 -12.13 -7.57
CA PHE A 28 -0.39 -12.05 -6.13
C PHE A 28 -1.72 -12.74 -5.83
N GLU A 29 -1.70 -13.62 -4.85
CA GLU A 29 -2.90 -14.34 -4.44
C GLU A 29 -3.67 -13.56 -3.36
N ARG A 30 -4.94 -13.89 -3.19
CA ARG A 30 -5.79 -13.28 -2.15
C ARG A 30 -5.29 -13.67 -0.75
N GLY A 31 -5.24 -12.71 0.17
CA GLY A 31 -4.73 -12.91 1.53
C GLY A 31 -3.22 -13.09 1.63
N GLU A 32 -2.49 -12.84 0.55
CA GLU A 32 -1.04 -12.90 0.55
C GLU A 32 -0.43 -11.65 1.22
N HIS A 33 0.67 -11.85 1.96
CA HIS A 33 1.51 -10.77 2.45
C HIS A 33 2.85 -10.83 1.73
N THR A 34 3.07 -9.88 0.82
CA THR A 34 4.27 -9.80 -0.03
C THR A 34 5.05 -8.52 0.23
N ALA A 35 6.36 -8.65 0.41
CA ALA A 35 7.30 -7.53 0.38
C ALA A 35 7.95 -7.43 -1.00
N VAL A 36 7.89 -6.23 -1.59
CA VAL A 36 8.60 -5.89 -2.84
C VAL A 36 9.81 -5.05 -2.46
N ILE A 37 11.02 -5.60 -2.67
CA ILE A 37 12.29 -5.00 -2.27
C ILE A 37 13.20 -4.72 -3.47
N GLY A 38 14.26 -3.94 -3.26
CA GLY A 38 15.27 -3.63 -4.25
C GLY A 38 15.83 -2.22 -4.09
N PRO A 39 16.92 -1.86 -4.78
CA PRO A 39 17.53 -0.55 -4.70
C PRO A 39 16.59 0.56 -5.20
N SER A 40 16.94 1.82 -4.88
CA SER A 40 16.22 2.98 -5.45
C SER A 40 16.30 2.94 -6.98
N GLY A 41 15.19 3.30 -7.65
CA GLY A 41 15.12 3.28 -9.11
C GLY A 41 14.91 1.91 -9.75
N SER A 42 14.78 0.82 -8.99
CA SER A 42 14.61 -0.54 -9.55
C SER A 42 13.23 -0.85 -10.13
N GLY A 43 12.26 0.09 -10.08
CA GLY A 43 10.92 -0.09 -10.66
C GLY A 43 9.80 -0.37 -9.66
N LYS A 44 10.08 -0.54 -8.36
CA LYS A 44 9.08 -0.88 -7.31
C LYS A 44 7.92 0.11 -7.23
N SER A 45 8.21 1.40 -7.19
CA SER A 45 7.17 2.45 -7.12
C SER A 45 6.35 2.50 -8.41
N SER A 46 6.96 2.24 -9.57
CA SER A 46 6.23 2.14 -10.84
C SER A 46 5.27 0.93 -10.85
N LEU A 47 5.72 -0.21 -10.36
CA LEU A 47 4.85 -1.39 -10.18
C LEU A 47 3.69 -1.06 -9.23
N MET A 48 4.00 -0.49 -8.06
CA MET A 48 3.00 -0.12 -7.07
C MET A 48 1.96 0.86 -7.62
N ASN A 49 2.41 1.87 -8.38
CA ASN A 49 1.51 2.85 -8.99
C ASN A 49 0.57 2.21 -10.03
N ILE A 50 1.08 1.26 -10.81
CA ILE A 50 0.24 0.54 -11.79
C ILE A 50 -0.74 -0.38 -11.08
N ILE A 51 -0.29 -1.20 -10.11
CA ILE A 51 -1.16 -2.08 -9.33
C ILE A 51 -2.23 -1.27 -8.59
N GLY A 52 -1.85 -0.11 -8.07
CA GLY A 52 -2.77 0.82 -7.41
C GLY A 52 -3.69 1.60 -8.35
N GLY A 53 -3.55 1.48 -9.67
CA GLY A 53 -4.33 2.25 -10.65
C GLY A 53 -4.04 3.75 -10.61
N LEU A 54 -2.87 4.15 -10.11
CA LEU A 54 -2.39 5.54 -10.12
C LEU A 54 -1.67 5.90 -11.43
N ASP A 55 -1.18 4.86 -12.14
CA ASP A 55 -0.53 5.00 -13.44
C ASP A 55 -0.95 3.84 -14.34
N ARG A 56 -0.71 3.97 -15.65
CA ARG A 56 -1.01 2.95 -16.64
C ARG A 56 0.27 2.30 -17.15
N PRO A 57 0.27 1.00 -17.47
CA PRO A 57 1.39 0.39 -18.16
C PRO A 57 1.54 0.99 -19.57
N THR A 58 2.76 0.97 -20.10
CA THR A 58 3.03 1.32 -21.50
C THR A 58 2.67 0.14 -22.41
N GLU A 59 2.98 -1.08 -21.95
CA GLU A 59 2.66 -2.35 -22.65
C GLU A 59 2.38 -3.45 -21.60
N GLY A 60 1.80 -4.56 -22.05
CA GLY A 60 1.47 -5.70 -21.21
C GLY A 60 0.06 -5.62 -20.65
N GLN A 61 -0.26 -6.54 -19.73
CA GLN A 61 -1.59 -6.65 -19.13
C GLN A 61 -1.52 -6.50 -17.63
N TYR A 62 -2.55 -5.90 -17.04
CA TYR A 62 -2.80 -5.88 -15.61
C TYR A 62 -4.21 -6.40 -15.32
N LEU A 63 -4.29 -7.61 -14.80
CA LEU A 63 -5.55 -8.26 -14.43
C LEU A 63 -5.78 -8.17 -12.92
N PHE A 64 -6.95 -7.69 -12.53
CA PHE A 64 -7.45 -7.73 -11.16
C PHE A 64 -8.75 -8.55 -11.15
N GLU A 65 -8.75 -9.69 -10.44
CA GLU A 65 -9.87 -10.66 -10.45
C GLU A 65 -10.29 -11.09 -11.88
N GLY A 66 -9.32 -11.14 -12.81
CA GLY A 66 -9.55 -11.52 -14.21
C GLY A 66 -9.97 -10.37 -15.12
N GLU A 67 -10.23 -9.18 -14.60
CA GLU A 67 -10.58 -7.98 -15.37
C GLU A 67 -9.33 -7.17 -15.71
N ASP A 68 -9.16 -6.77 -16.97
CA ASP A 68 -7.97 -6.01 -17.41
C ASP A 68 -8.12 -4.52 -17.05
N VAL A 69 -7.50 -4.14 -15.94
CA VAL A 69 -7.49 -2.76 -15.41
C VAL A 69 -6.78 -1.78 -16.34
N ALA A 70 -5.86 -2.25 -17.19
CA ALA A 70 -5.16 -1.39 -18.15
C ALA A 70 -6.12 -0.77 -19.18
N THR A 71 -7.28 -1.39 -19.40
CA THR A 71 -8.31 -0.92 -20.34
C THR A 71 -9.30 0.06 -19.73
N PHE A 72 -9.27 0.27 -18.41
CA PHE A 72 -10.21 1.15 -17.72
C PHE A 72 -10.03 2.62 -18.13
N ASP A 73 -11.14 3.34 -18.29
CA ASP A 73 -11.12 4.79 -18.39
C ASP A 73 -10.78 5.46 -17.03
N ASP A 74 -10.67 6.78 -17.01
CA ASP A 74 -10.27 7.49 -15.79
C ASP A 74 -11.32 7.41 -14.67
N VAL A 75 -12.61 7.31 -15.02
CA VAL A 75 -13.71 7.14 -14.05
C VAL A 75 -13.67 5.74 -13.45
N GLN A 76 -13.51 4.73 -14.29
CA GLN A 76 -13.36 3.33 -13.86
C GLN A 76 -12.13 3.15 -12.96
N LEU A 77 -10.98 3.75 -13.32
CA LEU A 77 -9.79 3.72 -12.47
C LEU A 77 -10.01 4.43 -11.13
N ALA A 78 -10.71 5.56 -11.11
CA ALA A 78 -11.03 6.26 -9.87
C ALA A 78 -11.92 5.42 -8.95
N LEU A 79 -12.95 4.76 -9.50
CA LEU A 79 -13.82 3.85 -8.77
C LEU A 79 -13.06 2.61 -8.30
N PHE A 80 -12.21 2.03 -9.13
CA PHE A 80 -11.35 0.91 -8.79
C PHE A 80 -10.45 1.24 -7.60
N ARG A 81 -9.71 2.37 -7.65
CA ARG A 81 -8.88 2.82 -6.53
C ARG A 81 -9.68 3.01 -5.26
N ASN A 82 -10.83 3.67 -5.36
CA ASN A 82 -11.67 3.98 -4.21
C ASN A 82 -12.21 2.73 -3.51
N ARG A 83 -12.64 1.72 -4.28
CA ARG A 83 -13.35 0.55 -3.76
C ARG A 83 -12.44 -0.64 -3.45
N ARG A 84 -11.35 -0.80 -4.21
CA ARG A 84 -10.55 -2.03 -4.18
C ARG A 84 -9.19 -1.85 -3.51
N ILE A 85 -8.65 -0.62 -3.46
CA ILE A 85 -7.28 -0.35 -3.04
C ILE A 85 -7.23 0.58 -1.83
N GLY A 86 -6.54 0.18 -0.79
CA GLY A 86 -6.14 1.04 0.31
C GLY A 86 -4.68 1.44 0.18
N PHE A 87 -4.38 2.75 0.20
CA PHE A 87 -3.01 3.26 0.09
C PHE A 87 -2.48 3.74 1.43
N ILE A 88 -1.23 3.37 1.71
CA ILE A 88 -0.44 3.85 2.86
C ILE A 88 0.90 4.33 2.32
N PHE A 89 1.25 5.58 2.63
CA PHE A 89 2.48 6.24 2.16
C PHE A 89 3.42 6.55 3.32
N GLN A 90 4.70 6.64 3.05
CA GLN A 90 5.74 7.00 4.01
C GLN A 90 5.47 8.35 4.70
N SER A 91 4.98 9.34 3.95
CA SER A 91 4.69 10.69 4.46
C SER A 91 3.24 10.86 4.95
N PHE A 92 2.54 9.77 5.26
CA PHE A 92 1.15 9.67 5.76
C PHE A 92 0.11 10.27 4.82
N GLN A 93 0.39 11.36 4.15
CA GLN A 93 -0.47 12.11 3.22
C GLN A 93 -1.87 12.41 3.79
N LEU A 94 -1.91 12.79 5.07
CA LEU A 94 -3.14 13.28 5.70
C LEU A 94 -3.41 14.73 5.28
N LEU A 95 -4.69 15.07 5.11
CA LEU A 95 -5.08 16.44 4.87
C LEU A 95 -4.96 17.24 6.17
N PRO A 96 -4.07 18.26 6.24
CA PRO A 96 -3.68 18.88 7.50
C PRO A 96 -4.79 19.73 8.15
N ARG A 97 -5.79 20.14 7.36
CA ARG A 97 -6.94 20.94 7.81
C ARG A 97 -8.07 20.08 8.37
N LEU A 98 -8.09 18.79 8.08
CA LEU A 98 -9.07 17.83 8.53
C LEU A 98 -8.64 17.17 9.85
N THR A 99 -9.58 16.80 10.68
CA THR A 99 -9.37 15.95 11.85
C THR A 99 -9.03 14.52 11.43
N ALA A 100 -8.64 13.68 12.39
CA ALA A 100 -8.39 12.26 12.16
C ALA A 100 -9.65 11.56 11.61
N ALA A 101 -10.82 11.81 12.22
CA ALA A 101 -12.08 11.24 11.76
C ALA A 101 -12.42 11.70 10.33
N GLU A 102 -12.32 12.99 10.03
CA GLU A 102 -12.58 13.52 8.69
C GLU A 102 -11.62 12.99 7.63
N ASN A 103 -10.34 12.76 7.97
CA ASN A 103 -9.38 12.09 7.08
C ASN A 103 -9.80 10.65 6.76
N VAL A 104 -10.30 9.91 7.76
CA VAL A 104 -10.79 8.53 7.57
C VAL A 104 -12.11 8.52 6.80
N GLU A 105 -12.99 9.51 7.00
CA GLU A 105 -14.25 9.62 6.25
C GLU A 105 -14.07 9.92 4.76
N LEU A 106 -12.98 10.57 4.38
CA LEU A 106 -12.79 11.13 3.04
C LEU A 106 -12.98 10.11 1.90
N PRO A 107 -12.39 8.90 1.90
CA PRO A 107 -12.61 7.92 0.84
C PRO A 107 -14.07 7.47 0.73
N MET A 108 -14.81 7.47 1.85
CA MET A 108 -16.20 7.05 1.92
C MET A 108 -17.16 8.08 1.32
N ILE A 109 -16.75 9.36 1.27
CA ILE A 109 -17.50 10.42 0.57
C ILE A 109 -17.57 10.12 -0.92
N TYR A 110 -16.44 9.72 -1.52
CA TYR A 110 -16.36 9.32 -2.94
C TYR A 110 -16.98 7.95 -3.22
N GLY A 111 -17.27 7.16 -2.18
CA GLY A 111 -17.96 5.87 -2.24
C GLY A 111 -19.48 6.00 -2.06
N ASP A 112 -20.03 7.21 -2.03
CA ASP A 112 -21.47 7.51 -1.82
C ASP A 112 -22.06 6.93 -0.52
N ILE A 113 -21.22 6.73 0.52
CA ILE A 113 -21.68 6.22 1.82
C ILE A 113 -22.38 7.34 2.58
N PRO A 114 -23.56 7.08 3.19
CA PRO A 114 -24.32 8.09 3.92
C PRO A 114 -23.53 8.73 5.07
N PRO A 115 -23.75 10.04 5.38
CA PRO A 115 -22.96 10.77 6.36
C PRO A 115 -22.90 10.15 7.75
N GLN A 116 -23.99 9.57 8.25
CA GLN A 116 -23.99 8.93 9.56
C GLN A 116 -23.14 7.66 9.56
N GLU A 117 -23.30 6.81 8.54
CA GLU A 117 -22.53 5.58 8.40
C GLU A 117 -21.01 5.86 8.26
N ARG A 118 -20.63 6.93 7.53
CA ARG A 118 -19.22 7.34 7.44
C ARG A 118 -18.63 7.68 8.80
N ARG A 119 -19.35 8.50 9.60
CA ARG A 119 -18.89 8.89 10.93
C ARG A 119 -18.74 7.68 11.85
N ASP A 120 -19.74 6.83 11.90
CA ASP A 120 -19.73 5.63 12.75
C ASP A 120 -18.57 4.70 12.37
N ARG A 121 -18.37 4.48 11.06
CA ARG A 121 -17.28 3.67 10.54
C ARG A 121 -15.91 4.31 10.78
N ALA A 122 -15.77 5.62 10.62
CA ALA A 122 -14.52 6.31 10.90
C ALA A 122 -14.12 6.19 12.37
N HIS A 123 -15.05 6.36 13.30
CA HIS A 123 -14.82 6.17 14.72
C HIS A 123 -14.43 4.73 15.04
N MET A 124 -15.15 3.73 14.52
CA MET A 124 -14.82 2.32 14.69
C MET A 124 -13.40 1.98 14.19
N LEU A 125 -13.00 2.52 13.03
CA LEU A 125 -11.66 2.30 12.48
C LEU A 125 -10.58 2.99 13.30
N LEU A 126 -10.84 4.19 13.82
CA LEU A 126 -9.92 4.88 14.73
C LEU A 126 -9.78 4.14 16.06
N ASP A 127 -10.86 3.62 16.62
CA ASP A 127 -10.82 2.75 17.80
C ASP A 127 -9.97 1.51 17.55
N ARG A 128 -10.15 0.86 16.39
CA ARG A 128 -9.38 -0.31 15.98
C ARG A 128 -7.86 -0.07 15.94
N VAL A 129 -7.44 1.12 15.52
CA VAL A 129 -6.01 1.50 15.50
C VAL A 129 -5.54 2.18 16.79
N GLY A 130 -6.36 2.17 17.85
CA GLY A 130 -6.04 2.74 19.17
C GLY A 130 -6.08 4.26 19.23
N LEU A 131 -6.85 4.92 18.37
CA LEU A 131 -6.93 6.38 18.25
C LEU A 131 -8.34 6.96 18.48
N GLY A 132 -9.28 6.21 19.04
CA GLY A 132 -10.65 6.68 19.26
C GLY A 132 -10.74 8.00 20.03
N SER A 133 -9.95 8.15 21.12
CA SER A 133 -9.87 9.40 21.89
C SER A 133 -9.20 10.57 21.13
N ARG A 134 -8.64 10.32 19.96
CA ARG A 134 -7.95 11.29 19.11
C ARG A 134 -8.73 11.64 17.82
N ALA A 135 -9.95 11.15 17.65
CA ALA A 135 -10.77 11.36 16.46
C ALA A 135 -10.91 12.83 16.04
N GLY A 136 -11.03 13.74 17.01
CA GLY A 136 -11.11 15.19 16.78
C GLY A 136 -9.77 15.91 16.60
N HIS A 137 -8.62 15.24 16.71
CA HIS A 137 -7.31 15.88 16.57
C HIS A 137 -6.95 16.04 15.09
N ARG A 138 -6.22 17.12 14.79
CA ARG A 138 -5.62 17.36 13.46
C ARG A 138 -4.21 16.77 13.38
N PRO A 139 -3.68 16.47 12.16
CA PRO A 139 -2.34 15.91 11.98
C PRO A 139 -1.23 16.65 12.75
N ALA A 140 -1.28 17.98 12.79
CA ALA A 140 -0.30 18.79 13.53
C ALA A 140 -0.30 18.56 15.06
N GLN A 141 -1.34 17.94 15.60
CA GLN A 141 -1.49 17.61 17.03
C GLN A 141 -1.15 16.13 17.32
N MET A 142 -0.63 15.40 16.35
CA MET A 142 -0.41 13.96 16.41
C MET A 142 1.06 13.62 16.16
N SER A 143 1.58 12.61 16.85
CA SER A 143 2.90 12.06 16.54
C SER A 143 2.91 11.37 15.17
N GLY A 144 4.10 11.12 14.57
CA GLY A 144 4.23 10.42 13.31
C GLY A 144 3.53 9.05 13.32
N GLY A 145 3.72 8.28 14.39
CA GLY A 145 3.03 6.98 14.53
C GLY A 145 1.51 7.09 14.63
N GLN A 146 0.99 8.12 15.29
CA GLN A 146 -0.45 8.38 15.31
C GLN A 146 -0.97 8.77 13.93
N GLN A 147 -0.23 9.60 13.20
CA GLN A 147 -0.57 9.97 11.83
C GLN A 147 -0.58 8.75 10.92
N GLN A 148 0.40 7.83 11.04
CA GLN A 148 0.44 6.59 10.28
C GLN A 148 -0.76 5.69 10.59
N ARG A 149 -1.14 5.56 11.86
CA ARG A 149 -2.34 4.81 12.25
C ARG A 149 -3.62 5.42 11.68
N VAL A 150 -3.74 6.76 11.59
CA VAL A 150 -4.86 7.43 10.89
C VAL A 150 -4.82 7.10 9.40
N ALA A 151 -3.65 7.11 8.76
CA ALA A 151 -3.50 6.74 7.35
C ALA A 151 -3.91 5.28 7.09
N ILE A 152 -3.58 4.36 8.01
CA ILE A 152 -4.04 2.96 7.95
C ILE A 152 -5.56 2.89 8.09
N ALA A 153 -6.16 3.56 9.09
CA ALA A 153 -7.61 3.60 9.26
C ALA A 153 -8.32 4.16 8.01
N ARG A 154 -7.77 5.22 7.41
CA ARG A 154 -8.26 5.77 6.14
C ARG A 154 -8.19 4.77 4.99
N ALA A 155 -7.08 4.04 4.87
CA ALA A 155 -6.90 3.02 3.84
C ALA A 155 -7.94 1.88 3.95
N LEU A 156 -8.39 1.57 5.17
CA LEU A 156 -9.40 0.54 5.44
C LEU A 156 -10.85 1.01 5.29
N ALA A 157 -11.09 2.32 5.09
CA ALA A 157 -12.42 2.94 5.16
C ALA A 157 -13.45 2.30 4.23
N ASN A 158 -13.06 1.96 3.01
CA ASN A 158 -13.93 1.35 2.00
C ASN A 158 -13.84 -0.19 1.94
N LYS A 159 -13.21 -0.84 2.94
CA LYS A 159 -13.01 -2.31 2.98
C LYS A 159 -12.31 -2.82 1.71
N PRO A 160 -11.09 -2.36 1.43
CA PRO A 160 -10.37 -2.71 0.22
C PRO A 160 -10.04 -4.21 0.16
N ASP A 161 -9.83 -4.73 -1.06
CA ASP A 161 -9.32 -6.09 -1.26
C ASP A 161 -7.79 -6.15 -1.12
N LEU A 162 -7.12 -5.03 -1.36
CA LEU A 162 -5.67 -4.88 -1.36
C LEU A 162 -5.23 -3.66 -0.58
N LEU A 163 -4.26 -3.83 0.30
CA LEU A 163 -3.53 -2.76 0.94
C LEU A 163 -2.15 -2.62 0.29
N LEU A 164 -1.87 -1.43 -0.26
CA LEU A 164 -0.57 -1.07 -0.83
C LEU A 164 0.15 -0.11 0.12
N ALA A 165 1.32 -0.50 0.62
CA ALA A 165 2.10 0.30 1.54
C ALA A 165 3.47 0.63 0.96
N ASP A 166 3.78 1.92 0.81
CA ASP A 166 5.08 2.43 0.35
C ASP A 166 5.89 2.95 1.53
N GLU A 167 6.96 2.24 1.87
CA GLU A 167 7.85 2.55 3.01
C GLU A 167 7.09 2.89 4.30
N PRO A 168 6.14 2.04 4.75
CA PRO A 168 5.15 2.42 5.77
C PRO A 168 5.74 2.72 7.15
N THR A 169 6.99 2.38 7.40
CA THR A 169 7.69 2.62 8.66
C THR A 169 8.87 3.58 8.54
N GLY A 170 9.19 4.04 7.32
CA GLY A 170 10.39 4.82 7.03
C GLY A 170 10.47 6.18 7.74
N ALA A 171 9.34 6.75 8.20
CA ALA A 171 9.28 7.99 8.96
C ALA A 171 9.05 7.79 10.47
N LEU A 172 9.14 6.54 10.97
CA LEU A 172 8.81 6.18 12.35
C LEU A 172 10.04 5.74 13.14
N ASP A 173 9.99 5.95 14.47
CA ASP A 173 10.93 5.30 15.35
C ASP A 173 10.74 3.77 15.38
N SER A 174 11.77 3.03 15.79
CA SER A 174 11.78 1.56 15.74
C SER A 174 10.67 0.90 16.57
N LYS A 175 10.22 1.51 17.69
CA LYS A 175 9.13 0.98 18.51
C LYS A 175 7.81 1.13 17.78
N THR A 176 7.51 2.32 17.34
CA THR A 176 6.29 2.65 16.59
C THR A 176 6.22 1.88 15.27
N GLY A 177 7.34 1.71 14.57
CA GLY A 177 7.43 0.90 13.37
C GLY A 177 7.01 -0.56 13.62
N ARG A 178 7.51 -1.18 14.71
CA ARG A 178 7.09 -2.55 15.08
C ARG A 178 5.60 -2.66 15.39
N GLU A 179 5.02 -1.66 16.04
CA GLU A 179 3.58 -1.63 16.32
C GLU A 179 2.73 -1.55 15.03
N VAL A 180 3.18 -0.76 14.05
CA VAL A 180 2.53 -0.67 12.73
C VAL A 180 2.64 -2.00 11.97
N LEU A 181 3.80 -2.65 12.00
CA LEU A 181 3.99 -3.96 11.36
C LEU A 181 3.17 -5.06 12.04
N ALA A 182 2.98 -5.01 13.35
CA ALA A 182 2.08 -5.92 14.07
C ALA A 182 0.63 -5.75 13.58
N LEU A 183 0.17 -4.49 13.45
CA LEU A 183 -1.16 -4.20 12.90
C LEU A 183 -1.33 -4.74 11.46
N PHE A 184 -0.31 -4.63 10.61
CA PHE A 184 -0.37 -5.20 9.26
C PHE A 184 -0.49 -6.74 9.28
N ARG A 185 0.20 -7.42 10.21
CA ARG A 185 0.05 -8.87 10.37
C ARG A 185 -1.37 -9.24 10.78
N GLU A 186 -1.94 -8.54 11.78
CA GLU A 186 -3.32 -8.74 12.21
C GLU A 186 -4.30 -8.61 11.04
N LEU A 187 -4.15 -7.54 10.23
CA LEU A 187 -4.98 -7.31 9.05
C LEU A 187 -4.83 -8.43 8.00
N ASN A 188 -3.60 -8.91 7.78
CA ASN A 188 -3.36 -10.02 6.85
C ASN A 188 -3.90 -11.34 7.37
N ASP A 189 -3.82 -11.61 8.67
CA ASP A 189 -4.37 -12.82 9.30
C ASP A 189 -5.91 -12.83 9.24
N GLU A 190 -6.55 -11.67 9.15
CA GLU A 190 -7.98 -11.51 8.84
C GLU A 190 -8.32 -11.73 7.36
N GLY A 191 -7.33 -11.98 6.50
CA GLY A 191 -7.49 -12.29 5.07
C GLY A 191 -7.27 -11.11 4.12
N LEU A 192 -6.85 -9.92 4.61
CA LEU A 192 -6.54 -8.80 3.74
C LEU A 192 -5.24 -9.05 2.97
N THR A 193 -5.26 -8.84 1.66
CA THR A 193 -4.06 -8.91 0.83
C THR A 193 -3.19 -7.68 1.08
N LEU A 194 -1.90 -7.88 1.28
CA LEU A 194 -0.96 -6.81 1.63
C LEU A 194 0.29 -6.87 0.75
N ILE A 195 0.60 -5.77 0.09
CA ILE A 195 1.85 -5.57 -0.65
C ILE A 195 2.59 -4.38 -0.01
N ILE A 196 3.79 -4.63 0.51
CA ILE A 196 4.66 -3.61 1.09
C ILE A 196 5.85 -3.39 0.17
N VAL A 197 6.03 -2.16 -0.30
CA VAL A 197 7.25 -1.73 -0.99
C VAL A 197 8.21 -1.17 0.07
N THR A 198 9.41 -1.72 0.15
CA THR A 198 10.40 -1.25 1.12
C THR A 198 11.84 -1.58 0.70
N HIS A 199 12.79 -0.81 1.21
CA HIS A 199 14.22 -1.15 1.16
C HIS A 199 14.72 -1.71 2.51
N ASP A 200 13.89 -1.71 3.54
CA ASP A 200 14.22 -2.23 4.88
C ASP A 200 14.01 -3.77 4.89
N LEU A 201 15.12 -4.50 5.08
CA LEU A 201 15.11 -5.96 5.14
C LEU A 201 14.38 -6.49 6.38
N GLY A 202 14.36 -5.73 7.49
CA GLY A 202 13.64 -6.10 8.70
C GLY A 202 12.12 -6.04 8.50
N VAL A 203 11.64 -5.08 7.71
CA VAL A 203 10.24 -5.01 7.27
C VAL A 203 9.93 -6.15 6.31
N ALA A 204 10.79 -6.38 5.32
CA ALA A 204 10.62 -7.44 4.33
C ALA A 204 10.61 -8.85 4.95
N ALA A 205 11.39 -9.07 6.02
CA ALA A 205 11.44 -10.34 6.75
C ALA A 205 10.12 -10.72 7.43
N GLN A 206 9.17 -9.79 7.55
CA GLN A 206 7.86 -10.07 8.15
C GLN A 206 6.82 -10.54 7.12
N ALA A 207 7.12 -10.42 5.83
CA ALA A 207 6.26 -10.90 4.77
C ALA A 207 6.44 -12.40 4.53
N LYS A 208 5.35 -13.06 4.09
CA LYS A 208 5.35 -14.49 3.73
C LYS A 208 6.04 -14.74 2.38
N ARG A 209 6.14 -13.71 1.55
CA ARG A 209 6.80 -13.74 0.23
C ARG A 209 7.62 -12.47 0.03
N ARG A 210 8.75 -12.63 -0.63
CA ARG A 210 9.65 -11.52 -0.97
C ARG A 210 9.96 -11.54 -2.45
N VAL A 211 9.62 -10.44 -3.13
CA VAL A 211 9.93 -10.20 -4.54
C VAL A 211 11.03 -9.16 -4.63
N THR A 212 12.18 -9.51 -5.19
CA THR A 212 13.32 -8.61 -5.32
C THR A 212 13.37 -8.02 -6.72
N PHE A 213 13.37 -6.69 -6.80
CA PHE A 213 13.47 -5.95 -8.05
C PHE A 213 14.90 -5.44 -8.30
N LYS A 214 15.32 -5.49 -9.55
CA LYS A 214 16.55 -4.87 -10.03
C LYS A 214 16.36 -4.43 -11.48
N ASP A 215 16.71 -3.18 -11.78
CA ASP A 215 16.73 -2.60 -13.14
C ASP A 215 15.45 -2.87 -13.96
N GLY A 216 14.28 -2.68 -13.33
CA GLY A 216 12.98 -2.87 -13.95
C GLY A 216 12.52 -4.31 -14.14
N THR A 217 13.25 -5.28 -13.58
CA THR A 217 12.94 -6.73 -13.68
C THR A 217 12.88 -7.39 -12.31
N ILE A 218 12.34 -8.61 -12.26
CA ILE A 218 12.34 -9.44 -11.05
C ILE A 218 13.67 -10.22 -11.01
N LEU A 219 14.44 -10.02 -9.94
CA LEU A 219 15.68 -10.75 -9.68
C LEU A 219 15.40 -12.07 -8.96
N SER A 220 14.52 -12.07 -7.96
CA SER A 220 14.07 -13.26 -7.24
C SER A 220 12.64 -13.11 -6.75
N ASP A 221 11.97 -14.24 -6.52
CA ASP A 221 10.63 -14.39 -6.01
C ASP A 221 10.60 -15.59 -5.06
N GLU A 222 10.60 -15.33 -3.76
CA GLU A 222 10.87 -16.31 -2.73
C GLU A 222 9.71 -16.36 -1.72
N TYR A 223 9.23 -17.57 -1.45
CA TYR A 223 8.30 -17.86 -0.36
C TYR A 223 9.07 -18.44 0.83
N GLY A 224 8.68 -18.10 2.05
CA GLY A 224 9.21 -18.68 3.28
C GLY A 224 9.39 -17.62 4.37
N VAL A 225 9.17 -18.05 5.60
CA VAL A 225 9.55 -17.29 6.78
C VAL A 225 11.08 -17.31 6.82
N LEU A 226 11.72 -16.16 6.78
CA LEU A 226 13.11 -16.09 7.20
C LEU A 226 13.13 -16.51 8.68
N GLU A 227 13.59 -17.76 8.95
CA GLU A 227 13.98 -18.17 10.28
C GLU A 227 14.87 -17.07 10.86
N ASN A 228 14.54 -16.65 12.06
CA ASN A 228 15.19 -15.64 12.88
C ASN A 228 16.64 -15.37 12.44
N ALA A 229 16.85 -14.36 11.62
CA ALA A 229 18.15 -13.75 11.50
C ALA A 229 18.40 -13.15 12.89
N GLU A 230 19.21 -13.83 13.69
CA GLU A 230 19.74 -13.35 14.95
C GLU A 230 20.18 -11.91 14.74
N ILE A 231 19.48 -11.00 15.40
CA ILE A 231 19.91 -9.60 15.49
C ILE A 231 21.22 -9.66 16.25
N GLY A 232 22.31 -9.73 15.50
CA GLY A 232 23.65 -9.59 16.03
C GLY A 232 23.75 -8.26 16.77
N THR A 233 23.75 -8.35 18.08
CA THR A 233 24.18 -7.28 18.95
C THR A 233 25.64 -6.96 18.65
N HIS A 234 25.89 -5.81 18.04
CA HIS A 234 27.14 -5.09 18.16
C HIS A 234 26.86 -3.61 18.37
#